data_81471c4b6ce74a6c1e11bbb207592220
#
_entry.id   81471c4b6ce74a6c1e11bbb207592220
#
_cell.length_a   1.000
_cell.length_b   1.000
_cell.length_c   1.000
_cell.angle_alpha   90.00
_cell.angle_beta   90.00
_cell.angle_gamma   90.00
#
_symmetry.space_group_name_H-M   'P 1'
#
loop_
_entity.id
_entity.type
_entity.pdbx_description
1 polymer ?
#
loop_
_entity_poly.entity_id
_entity_poly.type
_entity_poly.pdbx_seq_one_letter_code
_entity_poly.pdbx_strand_id
1 'polypeptide(L)'
;MHQLIKEILYKEKQRQQQTVELIASENFASQDVMELCGSVFTNKYAEGYPGKRYYNGCVHMDEIEQFAIDTLTKLYGCEFANVQPHSGANANTAVYQAFLKPGDKILGMD
;
A
#
# COMPACT_ATOMS: atom_id res chain seq x y z
N MET A 1 -18.85 1.72 16.58
CA MET A 1 -17.90 2.84 16.46
C MET A 1 -18.27 3.91 17.48
N HIS A 2 -17.31 4.40 18.24
CA HIS A 2 -17.54 5.44 19.28
C HIS A 2 -18.11 6.71 18.64
N GLN A 3 -19.02 7.41 19.34
CA GLN A 3 -19.74 8.58 18.78
C GLN A 3 -18.78 9.70 18.36
N LEU A 4 -17.79 10.01 19.18
CA LEU A 4 -16.76 11.01 18.87
C LEU A 4 -16.01 10.69 17.56
N ILE A 5 -15.68 9.41 17.33
CA ILE A 5 -14.98 9.00 16.10
C ILE A 5 -15.86 9.22 14.86
N LYS A 6 -17.17 8.94 14.97
CA LYS A 6 -18.12 9.21 13.88
C LYS A 6 -18.17 10.70 13.54
N GLU A 7 -18.19 11.55 14.56
CA GLU A 7 -18.22 13.00 14.40
C GLU A 7 -16.93 13.54 13.76
N ILE A 8 -15.78 13.03 14.17
CA ILE A 8 -14.48 13.38 13.57
C ILE A 8 -14.43 12.96 12.10
N LEU A 9 -14.83 11.72 11.81
CA LEU A 9 -14.87 11.21 10.43
C LEU A 9 -15.81 12.03 9.55
N TYR A 10 -16.98 12.41 10.06
CA TYR A 10 -17.90 13.27 9.34
C TYR A 10 -17.29 14.64 9.03
N LYS A 11 -16.64 15.27 10.02
CA LYS A 11 -15.98 16.57 9.84
C LYS A 11 -14.87 16.50 8.77
N GLU A 12 -14.06 15.44 8.82
CA GLU A 12 -12.99 15.24 7.82
C GLU A 12 -13.57 15.02 6.41
N LYS A 13 -14.64 14.23 6.29
CA LYS A 13 -15.35 14.07 5.01
C LYS A 13 -15.86 15.42 4.47
N GLN A 14 -16.44 16.25 5.33
CA GLN A 14 -16.87 17.60 4.95
C GLN A 14 -15.70 18.49 4.53
N ARG A 15 -14.58 18.43 5.25
CA ARG A 15 -13.37 19.18 4.87
C ARG A 15 -12.91 18.80 3.48
N GLN A 16 -12.75 17.52 3.19
CA GLN A 16 -12.31 17.04 1.87
C GLN A 16 -13.27 17.43 0.74
N GLN A 17 -14.57 17.47 1.00
CA GLN A 17 -15.57 17.86 0.00
C GLN A 17 -15.64 19.38 -0.26
N GLN A 18 -15.21 20.20 0.70
CA GLN A 18 -15.35 21.65 0.68
C GLN A 18 -14.03 22.38 0.41
N THR A 19 -12.91 21.66 0.36
CA THR A 19 -11.59 22.24 0.13
C THR A 19 -10.95 21.66 -1.11
N VAL A 20 -10.06 22.44 -1.72
CA VAL A 20 -9.22 21.99 -2.82
C VAL A 20 -7.88 21.54 -2.23
N GLU A 21 -7.53 20.28 -2.42
CA GLU A 21 -6.24 19.74 -2.00
C GLU A 21 -5.17 20.06 -3.05
N LEU A 22 -4.12 20.78 -2.64
CA LEU A 22 -3.02 21.20 -3.52
C LEU A 22 -1.68 20.52 -3.20
N ILE A 23 -1.69 19.51 -2.31
CA ILE A 23 -0.50 18.73 -2.01
C ILE A 23 -0.31 17.69 -3.12
N ALA A 24 0.74 17.84 -3.93
CA ALA A 24 0.96 17.04 -5.13
C ALA A 24 1.13 15.53 -4.89
N SER A 25 1.51 15.15 -3.68
CA SER A 25 1.66 13.74 -3.27
C SER A 25 0.38 13.09 -2.74
N GLU A 26 -0.72 13.84 -2.58
CA GLU A 26 -2.00 13.30 -2.14
C GLU A 26 -2.86 12.85 -3.31
N ASN A 27 -3.66 11.82 -3.06
CA ASN A 27 -4.67 11.33 -4.01
C ASN A 27 -5.90 10.82 -3.25
N PHE A 28 -7.08 11.04 -3.79
CA PHE A 28 -8.31 10.49 -3.25
C PHE A 28 -8.39 8.99 -3.57
N ALA A 29 -8.42 8.17 -2.52
CA ALA A 29 -8.64 6.74 -2.67
C ALA A 29 -10.06 6.45 -3.14
N SER A 30 -10.22 5.45 -4.02
CA SER A 30 -11.55 4.96 -4.40
C SER A 30 -12.27 4.30 -3.23
N GLN A 31 -13.59 4.20 -3.34
CA GLN A 31 -14.41 3.50 -2.33
C GLN A 31 -13.94 2.06 -2.14
N ASP A 32 -13.64 1.35 -3.23
CA ASP A 32 -13.17 -0.05 -3.20
C ASP A 32 -11.85 -0.20 -2.42
N VAL A 33 -10.91 0.72 -2.61
CA VAL A 33 -9.64 0.71 -1.86
C VAL A 33 -9.89 0.91 -0.36
N MET A 34 -10.75 1.87 0.01
CA MET A 34 -11.09 2.12 1.41
C MET A 34 -11.80 0.92 2.05
N GLU A 35 -12.71 0.26 1.33
CA GLU A 35 -13.40 -0.95 1.78
C GLU A 35 -12.45 -2.12 1.98
N LEU A 36 -11.52 -2.34 1.04
CA LEU A 36 -10.52 -3.41 1.15
C LEU A 36 -9.57 -3.17 2.33
N CYS A 37 -9.10 -1.95 2.55
CA CYS A 37 -8.24 -1.61 3.69
C CYS A 37 -8.91 -1.86 5.04
N GLY A 38 -10.23 -1.67 5.13
CA GLY A 38 -11.03 -1.93 6.33
C GLY A 38 -11.71 -3.31 6.38
N SER A 39 -11.36 -4.22 5.48
CA SER A 39 -12.00 -5.53 5.35
C SER A 39 -11.44 -6.59 6.29
N VAL A 40 -11.99 -7.80 6.21
CA VAL A 40 -11.53 -8.97 6.97
C VAL A 40 -10.09 -9.39 6.67
N PHE A 41 -9.51 -8.94 5.56
CA PHE A 41 -8.09 -9.15 5.28
C PHE A 41 -7.17 -8.57 6.36
N THR A 42 -7.60 -7.52 7.04
CA THR A 42 -6.89 -6.91 8.17
C THR A 42 -6.60 -7.89 9.31
N ASN A 43 -7.42 -8.95 9.46
CA ASN A 43 -7.30 -9.93 10.54
C ASN A 43 -6.22 -10.99 10.28
N LYS A 44 -5.72 -11.12 9.03
CA LYS A 44 -4.86 -12.23 8.66
C LYS A 44 -3.38 -11.86 8.67
N TYR A 45 -2.63 -12.60 9.44
CA TYR A 45 -1.17 -12.57 9.42
C TYR A 45 -0.65 -13.43 8.25
N ALA A 46 0.08 -12.82 7.29
CA ALA A 46 0.44 -13.44 6.03
C ALA A 46 1.91 -13.24 5.65
N GLU A 47 2.82 -13.44 6.61
CA GLU A 47 4.25 -13.40 6.35
C GLU A 47 4.67 -14.40 5.28
N GLY A 48 5.64 -14.02 4.46
CA GLY A 48 6.10 -14.80 3.32
C GLY A 48 5.54 -14.28 2.00
N TYR A 49 5.52 -15.11 0.99
CA TYR A 49 5.04 -14.79 -0.36
C TYR A 49 3.93 -15.74 -0.80
N PRO A 50 3.17 -15.44 -1.84
CA PRO A 50 2.18 -16.35 -2.39
C PRO A 50 2.75 -17.77 -2.59
N GLY A 51 2.05 -18.78 -2.06
CA GLY A 51 2.49 -20.18 -2.07
C GLY A 51 3.66 -20.52 -1.14
N LYS A 52 4.24 -19.55 -0.44
CA LYS A 52 5.37 -19.73 0.49
C LYS A 52 5.17 -18.95 1.79
N ARG A 53 4.06 -19.20 2.47
CA ARG A 53 3.71 -18.55 3.73
C ARG A 53 4.25 -19.31 4.94
N TYR A 54 4.53 -18.57 6.00
CA TYR A 54 4.93 -19.16 7.27
C TYR A 54 3.74 -19.73 8.05
N TYR A 55 2.51 -19.29 7.75
CA TYR A 55 1.29 -19.64 8.48
C TYR A 55 0.22 -20.20 7.54
N ASN A 56 -0.64 -21.06 8.08
CA ASN A 56 -1.79 -21.61 7.37
C ASN A 56 -2.91 -20.57 7.18
N GLY A 57 -3.85 -20.86 6.29
CA GLY A 57 -5.04 -20.03 6.07
C GLY A 57 -4.79 -18.79 5.19
N CYS A 58 -3.74 -18.80 4.39
CA CYS A 58 -3.37 -17.67 3.54
C CYS A 58 -3.85 -17.78 2.08
N VAL A 59 -4.71 -18.75 1.75
CA VAL A 59 -5.14 -18.99 0.36
C VAL A 59 -5.68 -17.72 -0.31
N HIS A 60 -6.59 -17.01 0.34
CA HIS A 60 -7.16 -15.79 -0.22
C HIS A 60 -6.22 -14.58 -0.11
N MET A 61 -5.25 -14.61 0.81
CA MET A 61 -4.16 -13.62 0.82
C MET A 61 -3.23 -13.81 -0.36
N ASP A 62 -2.98 -15.07 -0.75
CA ASP A 62 -2.19 -15.39 -1.94
C ASP A 62 -2.90 -14.92 -3.22
N GLU A 63 -4.20 -15.16 -3.32
CA GLU A 63 -5.01 -14.74 -4.46
C GLU A 63 -5.00 -13.22 -4.66
N ILE A 64 -5.23 -12.45 -3.60
CA ILE A 64 -5.28 -10.98 -3.70
C ILE A 64 -3.89 -10.38 -3.95
N GLU A 65 -2.84 -10.93 -3.33
CA GLU A 65 -1.47 -10.49 -3.56
C GLU A 65 -1.02 -10.81 -5.00
N GLN A 66 -1.32 -12.01 -5.49
CA GLN A 66 -1.01 -12.38 -6.87
C GLN A 66 -1.77 -11.50 -7.87
N PHE A 67 -3.05 -11.22 -7.63
CA PHE A 67 -3.83 -10.29 -8.45
C PHE A 67 -3.17 -8.90 -8.52
N ALA A 68 -2.67 -8.39 -7.40
CA ALA A 68 -1.98 -7.11 -7.35
C ALA A 68 -0.66 -7.14 -8.13
N ILE A 69 0.13 -8.22 -7.99
CA ILE A 69 1.38 -8.44 -8.75
C ILE A 69 1.10 -8.48 -10.25
N ASP A 70 0.14 -9.27 -10.68
CA ASP A 70 -0.22 -9.42 -12.10
C ASP A 70 -0.72 -8.12 -12.71
N THR A 71 -1.51 -7.37 -11.95
CA THR A 71 -2.00 -6.05 -12.36
C THR A 71 -0.85 -5.06 -12.54
N LEU A 72 0.06 -5.03 -11.59
CA LEU A 72 1.19 -4.10 -11.60
C LEU A 72 2.18 -4.43 -12.72
N THR A 73 2.52 -5.71 -12.90
CA THR A 73 3.39 -6.16 -14.00
C THR A 73 2.81 -5.83 -15.36
N LYS A 74 1.50 -6.01 -15.54
CA LYS A 74 0.80 -5.64 -16.76
C LYS A 74 0.79 -4.12 -16.99
N LEU A 75 0.52 -3.34 -15.93
CA LEU A 75 0.44 -1.88 -16.00
C LEU A 75 1.77 -1.24 -16.41
N TYR A 76 2.87 -1.72 -15.86
CA TYR A 76 4.21 -1.19 -16.10
C TYR A 76 5.00 -1.94 -17.19
N GLY A 77 4.47 -3.04 -17.72
CA GLY A 77 5.18 -3.88 -18.68
C GLY A 77 6.48 -4.47 -18.13
N CYS A 78 6.52 -4.74 -16.82
CA CYS A 78 7.69 -5.29 -16.15
C CYS A 78 7.57 -6.80 -15.93
N GLU A 79 8.71 -7.46 -15.77
CA GLU A 79 8.78 -8.91 -15.57
C GLU A 79 8.44 -9.31 -14.13
N PHE A 80 8.81 -8.45 -13.17
CA PHE A 80 8.62 -8.71 -11.74
C PHE A 80 8.02 -7.50 -11.04
N ALA A 81 7.22 -7.76 -10.02
CA ALA A 81 6.71 -6.74 -9.11
C ALA A 81 6.65 -7.28 -7.67
N ASN A 82 6.89 -6.41 -6.72
CA ASN A 82 6.66 -6.68 -5.30
C ASN A 82 5.69 -5.64 -4.74
N VAL A 83 4.57 -6.10 -4.21
CA VAL A 83 3.48 -5.26 -3.69
C VAL A 83 3.41 -5.22 -2.17
N GLN A 84 4.40 -5.80 -1.48
CA GLN A 84 4.42 -5.87 -0.01
C GLN A 84 4.93 -4.62 0.71
N PRO A 85 5.73 -3.71 0.11
CA PRO A 85 6.13 -2.50 0.82
C PRO A 85 4.91 -1.73 1.34
N HIS A 86 4.93 -1.38 2.62
CA HIS A 86 3.80 -0.68 3.26
C HIS A 86 3.73 0.82 2.91
N SER A 87 4.78 1.36 2.28
CA SER A 87 4.88 2.78 1.89
C SER A 87 5.93 2.97 0.81
N GLY A 88 5.87 4.12 0.12
CA GLY A 88 6.92 4.53 -0.82
C GLY A 88 8.30 4.62 -0.17
N ALA A 89 8.38 5.11 1.06
CA ALA A 89 9.64 5.16 1.82
C ALA A 89 10.23 3.76 2.05
N ASN A 90 9.40 2.78 2.39
CA ASN A 90 9.82 1.39 2.56
C ASN A 90 10.29 0.78 1.22
N ALA A 91 9.56 1.02 0.14
CA ALA A 91 9.94 0.57 -1.20
C ALA A 91 11.28 1.19 -1.64
N ASN A 92 11.47 2.49 -1.46
CA ASN A 92 12.73 3.17 -1.77
C ASN A 92 13.89 2.61 -0.92
N THR A 93 13.69 2.38 0.36
CA THR A 93 14.70 1.76 1.23
C THR A 93 15.11 0.38 0.74
N ALA A 94 14.15 -0.44 0.31
CA ALA A 94 14.44 -1.75 -0.24
C ALA A 94 15.30 -1.66 -1.52
N VAL A 95 15.01 -0.70 -2.40
CA VAL A 95 15.81 -0.44 -3.61
C VAL A 95 17.23 0.02 -3.25
N TYR A 96 17.35 0.95 -2.31
CA TYR A 96 18.68 1.40 -1.86
C TYR A 96 19.50 0.26 -1.28
N GLN A 97 18.92 -0.59 -0.44
CA GLN A 97 19.60 -1.75 0.13
C GLN A 97 20.00 -2.79 -0.93
N ALA A 98 19.23 -2.92 -2.00
CA ALA A 98 19.54 -3.86 -3.08
C ALA A 98 20.71 -3.40 -3.95
N PHE A 99 20.86 -2.10 -4.19
CA PHE A 99 21.79 -1.57 -5.17
C PHE A 99 22.97 -0.78 -4.60
N LEU A 100 22.89 -0.30 -3.37
CA LEU A 100 23.86 0.60 -2.78
C LEU A 100 24.57 -0.01 -1.57
N LYS A 101 25.80 0.47 -1.35
CA LYS A 101 26.60 0.19 -0.15
C LYS A 101 26.80 1.50 0.63
N PRO A 102 27.10 1.42 1.94
CA PRO A 102 27.48 2.60 2.72
C PRO A 102 28.62 3.37 2.04
N GLY A 103 28.40 4.67 1.79
CA GLY A 103 29.34 5.55 1.10
C GLY A 103 29.05 5.77 -0.38
N ASP A 104 28.13 5.02 -0.99
CA ASP A 104 27.70 5.29 -2.36
C ASP A 104 26.94 6.62 -2.45
N LYS A 105 27.03 7.27 -3.60
CA LYS A 105 26.43 8.58 -3.82
C LYS A 105 25.04 8.44 -4.45
N ILE A 106 24.09 9.16 -3.91
CA ILE A 106 22.74 9.31 -4.46
C ILE A 106 22.57 10.75 -4.95
N LEU A 107 22.06 10.93 -6.16
CA LEU A 107 21.62 12.22 -6.66
C LEU A 107 20.12 12.35 -6.46
N GLY A 108 19.70 13.35 -5.72
CA GLY A 108 18.30 13.69 -5.50
C GLY A 108 18.03 15.16 -5.80
N MET A 109 16.76 15.52 -5.90
CA MET A 109 16.35 16.92 -5.91
C MET A 109 16.38 17.47 -4.47
N ASP A 110 16.78 18.74 -4.33
CA ASP A 110 16.77 19.49 -3.08
C ASP A 110 15.35 20.03 -2.79
#